data_be4395bd36be4fae0d5b889729ba9a23
#
_entry.id   be4395bd36be4fae0d5b889729ba9a23
#
_cell.length_a   1.000
_cell.length_b   1.000
_cell.length_c   1.000
_cell.angle_alpha   90.00
_cell.angle_beta   90.00
_cell.angle_gamma   90.00
#
_symmetry.space_group_name_H-M   'P 1'
#
loop_
_entity.id
_entity.type
_entity.pdbx_description
1 polymer ?
#
loop_
_entity_poly.entity_id
_entity_poly.type
_entity_poly.pdbx_seq_one_letter_code
_entity_poly.pdbx_strand_id
1 'polypeptide(L)'
;MRKLALSLAASVLCALAVPVTPAFADESTEALVAARDAAAQARDDMVAKFGTDQLKPGQYLWHDESEAVGDPRVVVSITDQTAYLYRGDTLVAVSSVSTGRDGHPTPIGIFPVLAKETMHKSKKYDDAPMPFMQRLDDYGIAMHAGNLPGYPASHGCVRLPAAFAKKLFAVTSTGTEVVIGS
;
A
#
# COMPACT_ATOMS: atom_id res chain seq x y z
N MET A 1 69.45 -19.61 -0.73
CA MET A 1 68.61 -18.46 -1.02
C MET A 1 67.35 -18.94 -1.70
N ARG A 2 66.27 -19.11 -0.93
CA ARG A 2 64.96 -19.60 -1.41
C ARG A 2 64.05 -18.38 -1.67
N LYS A 3 63.64 -18.19 -2.91
CA LYS A 3 62.69 -17.15 -3.30
C LYS A 3 61.25 -17.69 -3.05
N LEU A 4 60.52 -17.10 -2.10
CA LEU A 4 59.07 -17.31 -1.94
C LEU A 4 58.36 -16.48 -3.03
N ALA A 5 57.59 -17.18 -3.85
CA ALA A 5 56.63 -16.53 -4.76
C ALA A 5 55.31 -16.39 -4.05
N LEU A 6 54.86 -15.14 -3.85
CA LEU A 6 53.53 -14.80 -3.30
C LEU A 6 52.53 -14.82 -4.47
N SER A 7 51.61 -15.80 -4.44
CA SER A 7 50.51 -15.91 -5.40
C SER A 7 49.33 -15.05 -4.93
N LEU A 8 49.04 -13.94 -5.61
CA LEU A 8 47.84 -13.14 -5.37
C LEU A 8 46.64 -13.82 -6.08
N ALA A 9 45.75 -14.41 -5.32
CA ALA A 9 44.47 -14.89 -5.81
C ALA A 9 43.51 -13.69 -5.87
N ALA A 10 43.16 -13.23 -7.09
CA ALA A 10 42.13 -12.23 -7.32
C ALA A 10 40.77 -12.91 -7.25
N SER A 11 40.01 -12.68 -6.17
CA SER A 11 38.60 -13.11 -6.07
C SER A 11 37.72 -12.18 -6.91
N VAL A 12 37.24 -12.68 -8.02
CA VAL A 12 36.20 -12.01 -8.82
C VAL A 12 34.86 -12.16 -8.12
N LEU A 13 34.37 -11.09 -7.49
CA LEU A 13 33.02 -11.01 -6.93
C LEU A 13 32.03 -10.83 -8.08
N CYS A 14 31.41 -11.95 -8.51
CA CYS A 14 30.36 -11.91 -9.51
C CYS A 14 29.08 -11.37 -8.84
N ALA A 15 28.77 -10.08 -9.04
CA ALA A 15 27.51 -9.49 -8.61
C ALA A 15 26.40 -10.09 -9.49
N LEU A 16 25.61 -10.99 -8.92
CA LEU A 16 24.37 -11.49 -9.53
C LEU A 16 23.38 -10.33 -9.56
N ALA A 17 23.20 -9.74 -10.73
CA ALA A 17 22.09 -8.81 -10.97
C ALA A 17 20.78 -9.61 -10.88
N VAL A 18 20.04 -9.41 -9.80
CA VAL A 18 18.66 -9.95 -9.69
C VAL A 18 17.82 -9.18 -10.70
N PRO A 19 17.17 -9.85 -11.66
CA PRO A 19 16.29 -9.16 -12.59
C PRO A 19 15.14 -8.53 -11.79
N VAL A 20 14.99 -7.20 -11.86
CA VAL A 20 13.82 -6.50 -11.34
C VAL A 20 12.69 -6.81 -12.32
N THR A 21 11.85 -7.79 -11.99
CA THR A 21 10.62 -8.02 -12.73
C THR A 21 9.66 -6.86 -12.45
N PRO A 22 8.99 -6.29 -13.48
CA PRO A 22 7.96 -5.30 -13.24
C PRO A 22 6.90 -5.92 -12.33
N ALA A 23 6.55 -5.21 -11.26
CA ALA A 23 5.50 -5.66 -10.37
C ALA A 23 4.15 -5.52 -11.10
N PHE A 24 3.47 -6.64 -11.31
CA PHE A 24 2.09 -6.69 -11.79
C PHE A 24 1.17 -6.95 -10.58
N ALA A 25 -0.13 -6.61 -10.76
CA ALA A 25 -1.15 -7.03 -9.80
C ALA A 25 -1.16 -8.56 -9.71
N ASP A 26 -1.17 -9.09 -8.48
CA ASP A 26 -1.23 -10.53 -8.21
C ASP A 26 -2.52 -10.85 -7.46
N GLU A 27 -3.42 -11.57 -8.14
CA GLU A 27 -4.70 -12.05 -7.63
C GLU A 27 -4.72 -13.60 -7.59
N SER A 28 -3.55 -14.23 -7.55
CA SER A 28 -3.43 -15.68 -7.36
C SER A 28 -4.03 -16.14 -6.03
N THR A 29 -4.33 -17.42 -5.90
CA THR A 29 -4.86 -17.97 -4.64
C THR A 29 -3.91 -17.70 -3.47
N GLU A 30 -2.60 -17.79 -3.69
CA GLU A 30 -1.57 -17.49 -2.72
C GLU A 30 -1.59 -16.01 -2.31
N ALA A 31 -1.73 -15.10 -3.27
CA ALA A 31 -1.83 -13.67 -3.00
C ALA A 31 -3.12 -13.31 -2.25
N LEU A 32 -4.24 -13.96 -2.56
CA LEU A 32 -5.50 -13.77 -1.85
C LEU A 32 -5.42 -14.20 -0.38
N VAL A 33 -4.78 -15.35 -0.10
CA VAL A 33 -4.53 -15.83 1.27
C VAL A 33 -3.60 -14.86 2.01
N ALA A 34 -2.48 -14.50 1.39
CA ALA A 34 -1.52 -13.55 1.98
C ALA A 34 -2.17 -12.18 2.27
N ALA A 35 -3.02 -11.68 1.38
CA ALA A 35 -3.72 -10.42 1.57
C ALA A 35 -4.72 -10.46 2.74
N ARG A 36 -5.44 -11.56 2.89
CA ARG A 36 -6.34 -11.77 4.03
C ARG A 36 -5.57 -11.81 5.34
N ASP A 37 -4.49 -12.60 5.39
CA ASP A 37 -3.67 -12.74 6.60
C ASP A 37 -2.99 -11.40 6.98
N ALA A 38 -2.52 -10.63 5.98
CA ALA A 38 -1.96 -9.29 6.19
C ALA A 38 -3.00 -8.31 6.75
N ALA A 39 -4.26 -8.35 6.29
CA ALA A 39 -5.33 -7.51 6.82
C ALA A 39 -5.67 -7.84 8.28
N ALA A 40 -5.73 -9.14 8.62
CA ALA A 40 -5.96 -9.60 9.99
C ALA A 40 -4.81 -9.16 10.93
N GLN A 41 -3.56 -9.38 10.53
CA GLN A 41 -2.38 -8.95 11.29
C GLN A 41 -2.35 -7.43 11.49
N ALA A 42 -2.68 -6.66 10.45
CA ALA A 42 -2.68 -5.19 10.53
C ALA A 42 -3.71 -4.65 11.52
N ARG A 43 -4.84 -5.34 11.70
CA ARG A 43 -5.80 -5.01 12.74
C ARG A 43 -5.24 -5.26 14.14
N ASP A 44 -4.57 -6.41 14.35
CA ASP A 44 -3.94 -6.71 15.64
C ASP A 44 -2.83 -5.71 15.96
N ASP A 45 -2.00 -5.34 14.99
CA ASP A 45 -0.97 -4.31 15.13
C ASP A 45 -1.57 -2.93 15.47
N MET A 46 -2.72 -2.59 14.89
CA MET A 46 -3.44 -1.36 15.22
C MET A 46 -3.91 -1.34 16.67
N VAL A 47 -4.47 -2.45 17.15
CA VAL A 47 -4.87 -2.59 18.56
C VAL A 47 -3.65 -2.46 19.47
N ALA A 48 -2.57 -3.15 19.15
CA ALA A 48 -1.34 -3.12 19.94
C ALA A 48 -0.71 -1.73 19.99
N LYS A 49 -0.70 -0.99 18.86
CA LYS A 49 -0.02 0.30 18.76
C LYS A 49 -0.88 1.48 19.17
N PHE A 50 -2.15 1.48 18.80
CA PHE A 50 -3.06 2.64 18.95
C PHE A 50 -4.16 2.41 19.97
N GLY A 51 -4.30 1.19 20.54
CA GLY A 51 -5.29 0.87 21.57
C GLY A 51 -6.73 0.85 21.05
N THR A 52 -6.96 0.76 19.75
CA THR A 52 -8.28 0.72 19.12
C THR A 52 -8.28 -0.19 17.90
N ASP A 53 -9.40 -0.84 17.62
CA ASP A 53 -9.64 -1.64 16.43
C ASP A 53 -10.59 -0.97 15.44
N GLN A 54 -11.07 0.24 15.75
CA GLN A 54 -12.03 0.97 14.92
C GLN A 54 -11.70 2.45 14.82
N LEU A 55 -11.98 3.03 13.65
CA LEU A 55 -11.89 4.45 13.38
C LEU A 55 -13.25 5.01 12.97
N LYS A 56 -13.54 6.24 13.37
CA LYS A 56 -14.69 6.97 12.85
C LYS A 56 -14.45 7.33 11.37
N PRO A 57 -15.51 7.47 10.54
CA PRO A 57 -15.36 7.93 9.18
C PRO A 57 -14.58 9.25 9.10
N GLY A 58 -13.56 9.30 8.26
CA GLY A 58 -12.67 10.46 8.13
C GLY A 58 -11.55 10.55 9.17
N GLN A 59 -11.53 9.69 10.17
CA GLN A 59 -10.48 9.63 11.19
C GLN A 59 -9.25 8.91 10.65
N TYR A 60 -8.07 9.37 11.07
CA TYR A 60 -6.81 8.67 10.92
C TYR A 60 -5.89 8.95 12.12
N LEU A 61 -4.96 8.05 12.37
CA LEU A 61 -3.90 8.17 13.37
C LEU A 61 -2.56 8.06 12.63
N TRP A 62 -1.60 8.90 13.00
CA TRP A 62 -0.28 8.97 12.37
C TRP A 62 0.78 9.20 13.43
N HIS A 63 1.68 8.23 13.58
CA HIS A 63 2.85 8.37 14.45
C HIS A 63 4.03 9.00 13.71
N ASP A 64 4.93 9.61 14.46
CA ASP A 64 6.20 10.08 13.93
C ASP A 64 7.00 8.88 13.37
N GLU A 65 7.43 9.02 12.11
CA GLU A 65 8.13 7.97 11.36
C GLU A 65 9.65 8.03 11.54
N SER A 66 10.17 8.95 12.38
CA SER A 66 11.61 9.24 12.48
C SER A 66 12.48 8.01 12.82
N GLU A 67 11.89 7.00 13.47
CA GLU A 67 12.57 5.75 13.85
C GLU A 67 12.18 4.54 12.98
N ALA A 68 11.19 4.68 12.11
CA ALA A 68 10.73 3.58 11.28
C ALA A 68 11.61 3.42 10.03
N VAL A 69 12.22 2.26 9.88
CA VAL A 69 13.14 1.92 8.78
C VAL A 69 12.48 0.95 7.81
N GLY A 70 12.76 1.11 6.52
CA GLY A 70 12.29 0.22 5.45
C GLY A 70 11.38 0.92 4.44
N ASP A 71 11.03 0.18 3.39
CA ASP A 71 10.15 0.67 2.34
C ASP A 71 8.71 0.79 2.81
N PRO A 72 7.95 1.77 2.29
CA PRO A 72 6.53 1.89 2.60
C PRO A 72 5.74 0.73 1.98
N ARG A 73 4.81 0.18 2.74
CA ARG A 73 3.80 -0.79 2.30
C ARG A 73 2.45 -0.39 2.85
N VAL A 74 1.40 -0.54 2.05
CA VAL A 74 0.04 -0.24 2.46
C VAL A 74 -0.76 -1.54 2.55
N VAL A 75 -1.50 -1.75 3.64
CA VAL A 75 -2.49 -2.81 3.76
C VAL A 75 -3.86 -2.17 3.83
N VAL A 76 -4.85 -2.70 3.11
CA VAL A 76 -6.25 -2.27 3.15
C VAL A 76 -7.11 -3.43 3.57
N SER A 77 -7.84 -3.30 4.67
CA SER A 77 -8.90 -4.24 5.07
C SER A 77 -10.24 -3.73 4.54
N ILE A 78 -10.85 -4.50 3.61
CA ILE A 78 -12.20 -4.21 3.11
C ILE A 78 -13.22 -4.43 4.22
N THR A 79 -13.05 -5.47 5.04
CA THR A 79 -13.94 -5.79 6.16
C THR A 79 -13.98 -4.68 7.20
N ASP A 80 -12.81 -4.19 7.61
CA ASP A 80 -12.69 -3.16 8.66
C ASP A 80 -12.80 -1.73 8.11
N GLN A 81 -12.88 -1.55 6.79
CA GLN A 81 -12.84 -0.25 6.12
C GLN A 81 -11.68 0.62 6.63
N THR A 82 -10.49 0.01 6.70
CA THR A 82 -9.28 0.62 7.27
C THR A 82 -8.08 0.38 6.36
N ALA A 83 -7.25 1.42 6.19
CA ALA A 83 -5.93 1.33 5.57
C ALA A 83 -4.85 1.49 6.64
N TYR A 84 -3.77 0.74 6.48
CA TYR A 84 -2.63 0.66 7.38
C TYR A 84 -1.36 0.97 6.57
N LEU A 85 -0.54 1.89 7.06
CA LEU A 85 0.76 2.21 6.46
C LEU A 85 1.86 1.63 7.32
N TYR A 86 2.72 0.84 6.71
CA TYR A 86 3.94 0.28 7.30
C TYR A 86 5.20 0.92 6.73
N ARG A 87 6.26 0.94 7.51
CA ARG A 87 7.65 1.12 7.11
C ARG A 87 8.42 -0.15 7.53
N GLY A 88 8.84 -0.97 6.55
CA GLY A 88 9.27 -2.34 6.86
C GLY A 88 8.17 -3.07 7.64
N ASP A 89 8.49 -3.59 8.82
CA ASP A 89 7.54 -4.29 9.70
C ASP A 89 6.86 -3.38 10.73
N THR A 90 7.13 -2.08 10.73
CA THR A 90 6.58 -1.14 11.70
C THR A 90 5.32 -0.49 11.16
N LEU A 91 4.16 -0.69 11.82
CA LEU A 91 2.94 0.06 11.56
C LEU A 91 3.16 1.53 11.97
N VAL A 92 3.00 2.50 11.06
CA VAL A 92 3.24 3.92 11.32
C VAL A 92 1.97 4.77 11.27
N ALA A 93 0.98 4.34 10.49
CA ALA A 93 -0.28 5.09 10.43
C ALA A 93 -1.47 4.17 10.08
N VAL A 94 -2.65 4.60 10.50
CA VAL A 94 -3.93 3.94 10.17
C VAL A 94 -4.96 5.00 9.78
N SER A 95 -5.87 4.64 8.88
CA SER A 95 -6.92 5.54 8.38
C SER A 95 -8.20 4.79 8.07
N SER A 96 -9.35 5.37 8.41
CA SER A 96 -10.61 4.90 7.85
C SER A 96 -10.61 5.08 6.33
N VAL A 97 -11.29 4.18 5.61
CA VAL A 97 -11.45 4.24 4.16
C VAL A 97 -12.91 4.09 3.75
N SER A 98 -13.20 4.26 2.46
CA SER A 98 -14.45 3.80 1.85
C SER A 98 -14.11 3.09 0.54
N THR A 99 -14.28 1.77 0.54
CA THR A 99 -13.98 0.88 -0.58
C THR A 99 -15.15 0.77 -1.56
N GLY A 100 -15.06 -0.12 -2.54
CA GLY A 100 -16.09 -0.38 -3.54
C GLY A 100 -17.38 -0.89 -2.92
N ARG A 101 -18.52 -0.34 -3.38
CA ARG A 101 -19.87 -0.77 -3.00
C ARG A 101 -20.27 -2.05 -3.73
N ASP A 102 -21.41 -2.61 -3.36
CA ASP A 102 -22.03 -3.73 -4.07
C ASP A 102 -22.16 -3.44 -5.57
N GLY A 103 -21.82 -4.43 -6.40
CA GLY A 103 -21.73 -4.33 -7.84
C GLY A 103 -20.49 -3.61 -8.40
N HIS A 104 -19.67 -3.02 -7.53
CA HIS A 104 -18.41 -2.36 -7.88
C HIS A 104 -17.33 -2.66 -6.82
N PRO A 105 -16.98 -3.93 -6.58
CA PRO A 105 -16.06 -4.29 -5.50
C PRO A 105 -14.65 -3.74 -5.74
N THR A 106 -13.95 -3.44 -4.65
CA THR A 106 -12.50 -3.26 -4.68
C THR A 106 -11.86 -4.64 -4.84
N PRO A 107 -10.93 -4.85 -5.78
CA PRO A 107 -10.27 -6.14 -5.97
C PRO A 107 -9.41 -6.50 -4.76
N ILE A 108 -9.32 -7.79 -4.46
CA ILE A 108 -8.48 -8.35 -3.39
C ILE A 108 -7.20 -8.90 -4.04
N GLY A 109 -6.05 -8.71 -3.39
CA GLY A 109 -4.77 -9.15 -3.90
C GLY A 109 -3.61 -8.25 -3.50
N ILE A 110 -2.51 -8.37 -4.23
CA ILE A 110 -1.30 -7.56 -4.05
C ILE A 110 -1.09 -6.71 -5.31
N PHE A 111 -1.04 -5.40 -5.14
CA PHE A 111 -0.98 -4.43 -6.23
C PHE A 111 0.21 -3.49 -6.05
N PRO A 112 0.99 -3.21 -7.10
CA PRO A 112 1.94 -2.11 -7.07
C PRO A 112 1.22 -0.77 -7.31
N VAL A 113 1.74 0.32 -6.77
CA VAL A 113 1.36 1.65 -7.25
C VAL A 113 1.93 1.84 -8.67
N LEU A 114 1.08 1.89 -9.68
CA LEU A 114 1.46 2.01 -11.10
C LEU A 114 1.73 3.46 -11.53
N ALA A 115 0.96 4.41 -11.00
CA ALA A 115 1.08 5.82 -11.31
C ALA A 115 0.57 6.68 -10.16
N LYS A 116 1.07 7.92 -10.09
CA LYS A 116 0.68 8.90 -9.07
C LYS A 116 0.41 10.25 -9.71
N GLU A 117 -0.72 10.85 -9.38
CA GLU A 117 -1.10 12.19 -9.82
C GLU A 117 -1.64 13.01 -8.65
N THR A 118 -1.13 14.22 -8.46
CA THR A 118 -1.62 15.13 -7.40
C THR A 118 -3.10 15.46 -7.58
N MET A 119 -3.55 15.58 -8.83
CA MET A 119 -4.93 15.77 -9.20
C MET A 119 -5.22 14.97 -10.47
N HIS A 120 -6.04 13.94 -10.34
CA HIS A 120 -6.58 13.16 -11.45
C HIS A 120 -8.08 13.42 -11.61
N LYS A 121 -8.61 13.25 -12.80
CA LYS A 121 -10.05 13.25 -13.09
C LYS A 121 -10.45 11.92 -13.72
N SER A 122 -11.46 11.30 -13.17
CA SER A 122 -11.95 10.00 -13.66
C SER A 122 -12.64 10.17 -15.01
N LYS A 123 -12.03 9.67 -16.08
CA LYS A 123 -12.66 9.65 -17.41
C LYS A 123 -13.92 8.77 -17.48
N LYS A 124 -14.07 7.85 -16.53
CA LYS A 124 -15.19 6.88 -16.48
C LYS A 124 -16.39 7.42 -15.70
N TYR A 125 -16.21 8.41 -14.82
CA TYR A 125 -17.22 8.88 -13.88
C TYR A 125 -17.27 10.42 -13.87
N ASP A 126 -17.75 11.02 -14.96
CA ASP A 126 -18.07 12.46 -15.11
C ASP A 126 -16.95 13.41 -14.61
N ASP A 127 -15.72 13.12 -14.96
CA ASP A 127 -14.55 13.88 -14.53
C ASP A 127 -14.44 14.07 -13.00
N ALA A 128 -15.01 13.11 -12.24
CA ALA A 128 -14.95 13.15 -10.77
C ALA A 128 -13.52 13.36 -10.28
N PRO A 129 -13.28 14.33 -9.39
CA PRO A 129 -11.94 14.62 -8.90
C PRO A 129 -11.40 13.49 -8.02
N MET A 130 -10.15 13.11 -8.24
CA MET A 130 -9.41 12.10 -7.49
C MET A 130 -8.08 12.71 -6.98
N PRO A 131 -8.10 13.57 -5.96
CA PRO A 131 -6.88 14.20 -5.44
C PRO A 131 -5.95 13.16 -4.83
N PHE A 132 -4.63 13.33 -5.02
CA PHE A 132 -3.58 12.43 -4.52
C PHE A 132 -3.77 10.99 -5.00
N MET A 133 -4.17 10.83 -6.28
CA MET A 133 -4.44 9.53 -6.89
C MET A 133 -3.17 8.68 -6.96
N GLN A 134 -3.29 7.42 -6.59
CA GLN A 134 -2.30 6.37 -6.70
C GLN A 134 -2.98 5.17 -7.38
N ARG A 135 -2.70 4.96 -8.67
CA ARG A 135 -3.32 3.92 -9.48
C ARG A 135 -2.72 2.56 -9.16
N LEU A 136 -3.57 1.53 -9.03
CA LEU A 136 -3.18 0.19 -8.62
C LEU A 136 -3.28 -0.84 -9.75
N ASP A 137 -4.18 -0.63 -10.72
CA ASP A 137 -4.38 -1.53 -11.85
C ASP A 137 -4.62 -0.78 -13.17
N ASP A 138 -4.76 -1.52 -14.26
CA ASP A 138 -5.05 -0.98 -15.57
C ASP A 138 -6.55 -0.75 -15.83
N TYR A 139 -7.43 -1.18 -14.91
CA TYR A 139 -8.87 -0.98 -14.99
C TYR A 139 -9.33 0.32 -14.31
N GLY A 140 -8.41 1.03 -13.66
CA GLY A 140 -8.65 2.33 -13.04
C GLY A 140 -8.94 2.28 -11.55
N ILE A 141 -8.64 1.18 -10.88
CA ILE A 141 -8.66 1.11 -9.42
C ILE A 141 -7.50 1.93 -8.86
N ALA A 142 -7.80 2.76 -7.87
CA ALA A 142 -6.82 3.65 -7.26
C ALA A 142 -7.15 3.94 -5.80
N MET A 143 -6.15 4.36 -5.02
CA MET A 143 -6.32 5.07 -3.76
C MET A 143 -6.33 6.58 -4.04
N HIS A 144 -7.25 7.33 -3.45
CA HIS A 144 -7.32 8.79 -3.61
C HIS A 144 -8.10 9.45 -2.49
N ALA A 145 -7.99 10.76 -2.32
CA ALA A 145 -8.84 11.51 -1.40
C ALA A 145 -10.30 11.51 -1.89
N GLY A 146 -11.24 11.26 -0.96
CA GLY A 146 -12.66 11.23 -1.32
C GLY A 146 -13.59 11.32 -0.10
N ASN A 147 -14.89 11.26 -0.36
CA ASN A 147 -15.91 11.24 0.69
C ASN A 147 -15.98 9.86 1.35
N LEU A 148 -16.02 9.85 2.69
CA LEU A 148 -16.08 8.64 3.52
C LEU A 148 -17.38 8.64 4.32
N PRO A 149 -18.46 8.01 3.82
CA PRO A 149 -19.73 7.96 4.54
C PRO A 149 -19.75 6.98 5.72
N GLY A 150 -18.68 6.16 5.88
CA GLY A 150 -18.58 5.14 6.94
C GLY A 150 -18.94 3.74 6.49
N TYR A 151 -19.12 3.54 5.19
CA TYR A 151 -19.41 2.26 4.55
C TYR A 151 -18.83 2.22 3.13
N PRO A 152 -18.75 1.04 2.48
CA PRO A 152 -18.34 0.94 1.08
C PRO A 152 -19.27 1.74 0.15
N ALA A 153 -18.72 2.75 -0.56
CA ALA A 153 -19.53 3.66 -1.37
C ALA A 153 -18.87 4.06 -2.71
N SER A 154 -17.67 3.54 -3.01
CA SER A 154 -16.97 3.87 -4.25
C SER A 154 -17.40 2.98 -5.42
N HIS A 155 -16.82 3.20 -6.58
CA HIS A 155 -16.95 2.34 -7.76
C HIS A 155 -15.70 1.43 -7.93
N GLY A 156 -15.12 0.98 -6.79
CA GLY A 156 -13.96 0.11 -6.73
C GLY A 156 -12.70 0.77 -6.15
N CYS A 157 -12.55 2.08 -6.26
CA CYS A 157 -11.41 2.79 -5.65
C CYS A 157 -11.46 2.77 -4.11
N VAL A 158 -10.31 2.95 -3.47
CA VAL A 158 -10.16 3.14 -2.04
C VAL A 158 -10.12 4.64 -1.76
N ARG A 159 -11.21 5.19 -1.19
CA ARG A 159 -11.28 6.60 -0.79
C ARG A 159 -10.66 6.79 0.58
N LEU A 160 -9.87 7.85 0.73
CA LEU A 160 -9.11 8.22 1.91
C LEU A 160 -9.49 9.63 2.40
N PRO A 161 -9.36 9.94 3.69
CA PRO A 161 -9.43 11.33 4.18
C PRO A 161 -8.37 12.17 3.45
N ALA A 162 -8.71 13.39 3.06
CA ALA A 162 -7.83 14.23 2.23
C ALA A 162 -6.45 14.49 2.87
N ALA A 163 -6.42 14.71 4.19
CA ALA A 163 -5.18 14.93 4.93
C ALA A 163 -4.30 13.66 4.97
N PHE A 164 -4.90 12.49 5.16
CA PHE A 164 -4.19 11.21 5.11
C PHE A 164 -3.70 10.91 3.70
N ALA A 165 -4.56 11.06 2.69
CA ALA A 165 -4.20 10.83 1.28
C ALA A 165 -2.99 11.67 0.85
N LYS A 166 -2.93 12.95 1.29
CA LYS A 166 -1.79 13.83 1.03
C LYS A 166 -0.49 13.32 1.67
N LYS A 167 -0.56 12.88 2.94
CA LYS A 167 0.60 12.33 3.66
C LYS A 167 1.05 11.01 3.03
N LEU A 168 0.11 10.08 2.78
CA LEU A 168 0.39 8.80 2.14
C LEU A 168 1.04 9.00 0.75
N PHE A 169 0.50 9.93 -0.04
CA PHE A 169 1.07 10.28 -1.34
C PHE A 169 2.51 10.79 -1.24
N ALA A 170 2.89 11.48 -0.15
CA ALA A 170 4.25 12.00 0.01
C ALA A 170 5.27 10.90 0.36
N VAL A 171 4.86 9.83 1.06
CA VAL A 171 5.77 8.79 1.57
C VAL A 171 5.82 7.52 0.71
N THR A 172 4.90 7.37 -0.24
CA THR A 172 4.86 6.26 -1.20
C THR A 172 5.48 6.66 -2.53
N SER A 173 5.80 5.69 -3.37
CA SER A 173 6.31 5.87 -4.73
C SER A 173 5.65 4.87 -5.70
N THR A 174 5.87 5.05 -6.99
CA THR A 174 5.57 4.01 -7.98
C THR A 174 6.34 2.75 -7.60
N GLY A 175 5.68 1.58 -7.63
CA GLY A 175 6.20 0.31 -7.15
C GLY A 175 5.90 0.02 -5.66
N THR A 176 5.44 1.01 -4.87
CA THR A 176 5.00 0.73 -3.49
C THR A 176 3.93 -0.35 -3.50
N GLU A 177 4.12 -1.38 -2.65
CA GLU A 177 3.19 -2.49 -2.50
C GLU A 177 1.92 -2.05 -1.76
N VAL A 178 0.77 -2.44 -2.30
CA VAL A 178 -0.55 -2.27 -1.70
C VAL A 178 -1.23 -3.63 -1.64
N VAL A 179 -1.44 -4.13 -0.43
CA VAL A 179 -2.11 -5.40 -0.15
C VAL A 179 -3.56 -5.11 0.21
N ILE A 180 -4.51 -5.68 -0.51
CA ILE A 180 -5.95 -5.49 -0.27
C ILE A 180 -6.56 -6.82 0.14
N GLY A 181 -6.99 -6.93 1.40
CA GLY A 181 -7.60 -8.13 1.98
C GLY A 181 -9.02 -7.88 2.51
N SER A 182 -9.72 -8.98 2.83
CA SER A 182 -11.08 -8.96 3.39
C SER A 182 -11.20 -9.86 4.62
#